data_0cdfbe1b9399a5686bd058cb35db98fd
#
_entry.id   0cdfbe1b9399a5686bd058cb35db98fd
#
_cell.length_a   1.000
_cell.length_b   1.000
_cell.length_c   1.000
_cell.angle_alpha   90.00
_cell.angle_beta   90.00
_cell.angle_gamma   90.00
#
_symmetry.space_group_name_H-M   'P 1'
#
loop_
_entity.id
_entity.type
_entity.pdbx_description
1 polymer ?
#
loop_
_entity_poly.entity_id
_entity_poly.type
_entity_poly.pdbx_seq_one_letter_code
_entity_poly.pdbx_strand_id
1 'polypeptide(L)' 'MANTTFQGPVRSENGFKAITKAANTGTVTEDISISHDGTNSVVIFTDLPTADPSVAGQLWSNSGVLTVSAG' A
#
# COMPACT_ATOMS: atom_id res chain seq x y z
N MET A 1 12.27 10.65 13.89
CA MET A 1 11.29 11.47 13.18
C MET A 1 9.95 11.39 13.86
N ALA A 2 9.37 12.52 14.18
CA ALA A 2 8.06 12.54 14.82
C ALA A 2 6.95 12.22 13.82
N ASN A 3 5.90 11.58 14.31
CA ASN A 3 4.72 11.35 13.51
C ASN A 3 3.85 12.61 13.46
N THR A 4 3.18 12.80 12.35
CA THR A 4 2.22 13.88 12.18
C THR A 4 0.81 13.35 12.36
N THR A 5 0.02 14.04 13.19
CA THR A 5 -1.35 13.65 13.47
C THR A 5 -2.31 14.69 12.90
N PHE A 6 -3.35 14.23 12.23
CA PHE A 6 -4.39 15.07 11.66
C PHE A 6 -5.71 14.81 12.39
N GLN A 7 -6.45 15.86 12.71
CA GLN A 7 -7.76 15.74 13.39
C GLN A 7 -8.90 15.48 12.42
N GLY A 8 -8.69 15.65 11.15
CA GLY A 8 -9.70 15.41 10.12
C GLY A 8 -9.14 14.58 8.98
N PRO A 9 -9.94 14.31 7.96
CA PRO A 9 -9.47 13.55 6.80
C PRO A 9 -8.33 14.26 6.10
N VAL A 10 -7.37 13.49 5.60
CA VAL A 10 -6.33 13.99 4.72
C VAL A 10 -6.81 13.80 3.28
N ARG A 11 -6.94 14.90 2.53
CA ARG A 11 -7.42 14.87 1.15
C ARG A 11 -6.25 15.05 0.20
N SER A 12 -6.19 14.21 -0.84
CA SER A 12 -5.19 14.35 -1.90
C SER A 12 -5.85 14.21 -3.25
N GLU A 13 -5.69 15.20 -4.12
CA GLU A 13 -6.26 15.18 -5.47
C GLU A 13 -5.62 14.13 -6.35
N ASN A 14 -4.32 13.89 -6.16
CA ASN A 14 -3.54 13.01 -7.04
C ASN A 14 -3.26 11.65 -6.43
N GLY A 15 -3.80 11.38 -5.24
CA GLY A 15 -3.68 10.09 -4.58
C GLY A 15 -2.54 10.03 -3.58
N PHE A 16 -2.28 8.82 -3.12
CA PHE A 16 -1.26 8.53 -2.12
C PHE A 16 -0.39 7.39 -2.59
N LYS A 17 0.90 7.44 -2.24
CA LYS A 17 1.84 6.37 -2.55
C LYS A 17 2.71 6.07 -1.36
N ALA A 18 2.80 4.78 -0.99
CA ALA A 18 3.81 4.30 -0.06
C ALA A 18 4.97 3.77 -0.88
N ILE A 19 6.18 4.23 -0.59
CA ILE A 19 7.34 3.91 -1.42
C ILE A 19 8.48 3.32 -0.59
N THR A 20 9.35 2.58 -1.28
CA THR A 20 10.64 2.15 -0.76
C THR A 20 11.71 2.79 -1.64
N LYS A 21 12.71 3.39 -1.02
CA LYS A 21 13.80 4.03 -1.75
C LYS A 21 15.11 3.33 -1.43
N ALA A 22 15.80 2.87 -2.48
CA ALA A 22 17.09 2.21 -2.30
C ALA A 22 18.15 3.24 -1.89
N ALA A 23 18.84 2.96 -0.77
CA ALA A 23 19.81 3.89 -0.21
C ALA A 23 21.02 4.13 -1.12
N ASN A 24 21.42 3.10 -1.87
CA ASN A 24 22.63 3.17 -2.70
C ASN A 24 22.41 3.83 -4.05
N THR A 25 21.24 3.65 -4.63
CA THR A 25 20.96 4.10 -6.00
C THR A 25 19.92 5.20 -6.08
N GLY A 26 19.16 5.41 -5.00
CA GLY A 26 18.03 6.33 -5.00
C GLY A 26 16.82 5.84 -5.78
N THR A 27 16.83 4.59 -6.21
CA THR A 27 15.69 4.02 -6.94
C THR A 27 14.45 3.97 -6.06
N VAL A 28 13.34 4.48 -6.57
CA VAL A 28 12.06 4.51 -5.86
C VAL A 28 11.16 3.41 -6.38
N THR A 29 10.64 2.58 -5.46
CA THR A 29 9.64 1.55 -5.77
C THR A 29 8.33 1.95 -5.13
N GLU A 30 7.26 2.00 -5.91
CA GLU A 30 5.93 2.29 -5.38
C GLU A 30 5.32 0.99 -4.88
N ASP A 31 5.20 0.85 -3.56
CA ASP A 31 4.70 -0.37 -2.94
C ASP A 31 3.18 -0.41 -2.91
N ILE A 32 2.56 0.72 -2.59
CA ILE A 32 1.10 0.87 -2.54
C ILE A 32 0.74 2.17 -3.24
N SER A 33 -0.25 2.13 -4.10
CA SER A 33 -0.76 3.32 -4.79
C SER A 33 -2.28 3.38 -4.62
N ILE A 34 -2.78 4.54 -4.19
CA ILE A 34 -4.22 4.79 -4.06
C ILE A 34 -4.52 6.03 -4.90
N SER A 35 -5.34 5.87 -5.92
CA SER A 35 -5.61 6.95 -6.86
C SER A 35 -6.97 6.77 -7.55
N HIS A 36 -7.21 7.56 -8.58
CA HIS A 36 -8.42 7.47 -9.40
C HIS A 36 -8.00 7.74 -10.85
N ASP A 37 -8.47 6.91 -11.76
CA ASP A 37 -8.08 7.01 -13.17
C ASP A 37 -9.02 7.88 -14.01
N GLY A 38 -9.95 8.58 -13.38
CA GLY A 38 -10.97 9.37 -14.03
C GLY A 38 -12.33 8.66 -14.13
N THR A 39 -12.33 7.35 -13.95
CA THR A 39 -13.53 6.51 -14.01
C THR A 39 -13.69 5.67 -12.76
N ASN A 40 -12.61 5.04 -12.32
CA ASN A 40 -12.62 4.10 -11.21
C ASN A 40 -11.61 4.48 -10.13
N SER A 41 -11.89 4.08 -8.89
CA SER A 41 -10.91 4.13 -7.83
C SER A 41 -9.87 3.03 -8.05
N VAL A 42 -8.61 3.37 -7.88
CA VAL A 42 -7.50 2.44 -8.15
C VAL A 42 -6.69 2.25 -6.89
N VAL A 43 -6.52 0.99 -6.46
CA VAL A 43 -5.64 0.62 -5.35
C VAL A 43 -4.72 -0.48 -5.84
N ILE A 44 -3.41 -0.21 -5.84
CA ILE A 44 -2.41 -1.15 -6.36
C ILE A 44 -1.45 -1.54 -5.24
N PHE A 45 -1.24 -2.84 -5.07
CA PHE A 45 -0.22 -3.41 -4.21
C PHE A 45 0.79 -4.13 -5.10
N THR A 46 2.04 -3.67 -5.15
CA THR A 46 3.04 -4.29 -6.04
C THR A 46 3.73 -5.50 -5.42
N ASP A 47 3.82 -5.55 -4.09
CA ASP A 47 4.59 -6.56 -3.37
C ASP A 47 3.75 -7.36 -2.37
N LEU A 48 2.47 -7.51 -2.65
CA LEU A 48 1.60 -8.24 -1.73
C LEU A 48 2.09 -9.70 -1.59
N PRO A 49 2.21 -10.23 -0.36
CA PRO A 49 2.62 -11.62 -0.19
C PRO A 49 1.69 -12.58 -0.92
N THR A 50 2.25 -13.66 -1.46
CA THR A 50 1.48 -14.68 -2.18
C THR A 50 1.22 -15.92 -1.34
N ALA A 51 1.73 -15.94 -0.11
CA ALA A 51 1.47 -16.99 0.87
C ALA A 51 1.06 -16.33 2.18
N ASP A 52 0.36 -17.08 3.02
CA ASP A 52 -0.08 -16.56 4.32
C ASP A 52 1.12 -16.09 5.14
N PRO A 53 1.21 -14.79 5.47
CA PRO A 53 2.34 -14.26 6.21
C PRO A 53 2.33 -14.61 7.70
N SER A 54 1.27 -15.26 8.18
CA SER A 54 1.10 -15.63 9.58
C SER A 54 1.15 -14.44 10.54
N VAL A 55 0.70 -13.30 10.06
CA VAL A 55 0.57 -12.07 10.86
C VAL A 55 -0.89 -11.66 10.85
N ALA A 56 -1.52 -11.71 12.01
CA ALA A 56 -2.96 -11.41 12.11
C ALA A 56 -3.26 -10.02 11.58
N GLY A 57 -4.21 -9.94 10.66
CA GLY A 57 -4.63 -8.68 10.07
C GLY A 57 -3.85 -8.24 8.84
N GLN A 58 -2.76 -8.93 8.48
CA GLN A 58 -2.00 -8.58 7.30
C GLN A 58 -2.69 -9.09 6.03
N LEU A 59 -2.71 -8.25 5.00
CA LEU A 59 -3.29 -8.61 3.70
C LEU A 59 -2.28 -9.42 2.87
N TRP A 60 -2.80 -10.37 2.10
CA TRP A 60 -1.98 -11.16 1.18
C TRP A 60 -2.82 -11.59 -0.03
N SER A 61 -2.16 -12.02 -1.08
CA SER A 61 -2.82 -12.46 -2.31
C SER A 61 -2.94 -13.98 -2.30
N ASN A 62 -4.16 -14.47 -2.14
CA ASN A 62 -4.44 -15.90 -2.18
C ASN A 62 -4.92 -16.26 -3.57
N SER A 63 -3.96 -16.60 -4.47
CA SER A 63 -4.24 -16.92 -5.87
C SER A 63 -5.06 -15.82 -6.57
N GLY A 64 -4.70 -14.56 -6.30
CA GLY A 64 -5.37 -13.41 -6.88
C GLY A 64 -6.55 -12.88 -6.07
N VAL A 65 -6.85 -13.50 -4.94
CA VAL A 65 -7.92 -13.04 -4.04
C VAL A 65 -7.30 -12.33 -2.84
N LEU A 66 -7.70 -11.08 -2.59
CA LEU A 66 -7.23 -10.33 -1.44
C LEU A 66 -7.78 -10.98 -0.17
N THR A 67 -6.87 -11.41 0.69
CA THR A 67 -7.21 -12.18 1.89
C THR A 67 -6.58 -11.53 3.11
N VAL A 68 -7.23 -11.62 4.25
CA VAL A 68 -6.70 -11.15 5.53
C VAL A 68 -6.17 -12.34 6.30
N SER A 69 -4.89 -12.27 6.71
CA SER A 69 -4.30 -13.34 7.50
C SER A 69 -4.92 -13.40 8.89
N ALA A 70 -5.19 -14.60 9.36
CA ALA A 70 -5.66 -14.83 10.72
C ALA A 70 -4.52 -15.04 11.73
N GLY A 71 -3.31 -15.07 11.24
CA GLY A 71 -2.14 -15.27 12.11
C GLY A 71 -1.46 -16.60 11.97
#